data_22c959d86bb229ae3518c63b859261e2
#
_entry.id   22c959d86bb229ae3518c63b859261e2
#
_cell.length_a   1.000
_cell.length_b   1.000
_cell.length_c   1.000
_cell.angle_alpha   90.00
_cell.angle_beta   90.00
_cell.angle_gamma   90.00
#
_symmetry.space_group_name_H-M   'P 1'
#
loop_
_entity.id
_entity.type
_entity.pdbx_description
1 polymer ?
#
loop_
_entity_poly.entity_id
_entity_poly.type
_entity_poly.pdbx_seq_one_letter_code
_entity_poly.pdbx_strand_id
1 'polypeptide(L)'
;VPIVPVTSLDDPRIADYRSLRDQELLQRADPLNPAAHRGVFMAEGELVVRRLAGSPFALRSLLLAESRVEPMRDLLERLPPVVPVFVAPQNVVNEIIGFNIHRGVLAVGERGGPADLGALLARRGPFVVLEDLCNHDNIGAIFRNCAALGGAGVTVLLSPRTADPLYRKSLRVSMGHALLVPWARLEKWPDALHEFRAAGIRVLAMTPGAASRDVREVAAGLRDRPSRVALLLGTEGEGLSAQALATADERVRIDMPPGPTGAVADSLNVAVAAAIALHALL
;
A
#
# COMPACT_ATOMS: atom_id res chain seq x y z
N VAL A 1 -28.55 -0.65 3.15
CA VAL A 1 -28.11 -0.66 1.74
C VAL A 1 -29.02 -1.55 0.89
N PRO A 2 -29.15 -1.30 -0.44
CA PRO A 2 -29.91 -2.16 -1.34
C PRO A 2 -29.17 -3.49 -1.55
N ILE A 3 -29.82 -4.59 -1.19
CA ILE A 3 -29.37 -5.96 -1.49
C ILE A 3 -29.98 -6.34 -2.85
N VAL A 4 -29.11 -6.66 -3.80
CA VAL A 4 -29.47 -6.92 -5.19
C VAL A 4 -29.08 -8.36 -5.55
N PRO A 5 -30.05 -9.29 -5.69
CA PRO A 5 -29.75 -10.63 -6.16
C PRO A 5 -29.18 -10.61 -7.59
N VAL A 6 -28.13 -11.37 -7.82
CA VAL A 6 -27.56 -11.59 -9.15
C VAL A 6 -28.02 -12.94 -9.67
N THR A 7 -28.84 -12.90 -10.72
CA THR A 7 -29.43 -14.10 -11.33
C THR A 7 -28.86 -14.43 -12.71
N SER A 8 -28.06 -13.52 -13.28
CA SER A 8 -27.40 -13.72 -14.58
C SER A 8 -25.94 -13.29 -14.54
N LEU A 9 -25.07 -14.07 -15.16
CA LEU A 9 -23.67 -13.72 -15.35
C LEU A 9 -23.49 -12.51 -16.26
N ASP A 10 -24.46 -12.22 -17.12
CA ASP A 10 -24.40 -11.09 -18.05
C ASP A 10 -24.96 -9.78 -17.48
N ASP A 11 -25.31 -9.76 -16.19
CA ASP A 11 -25.79 -8.55 -15.53
C ASP A 11 -24.74 -7.42 -15.68
N PRO A 12 -25.07 -6.29 -16.33
CA PRO A 12 -24.12 -5.20 -16.53
C PRO A 12 -23.67 -4.54 -15.22
N ARG A 13 -24.45 -4.65 -14.14
CA ARG A 13 -24.15 -4.04 -12.84
C ARG A 13 -22.95 -4.69 -12.15
N ILE A 14 -22.63 -5.96 -12.49
CA ILE A 14 -21.47 -6.70 -11.95
C ILE A 14 -20.26 -6.67 -12.89
N ALA A 15 -20.25 -5.84 -13.90
CA ALA A 15 -19.17 -5.77 -14.89
C ALA A 15 -17.79 -5.53 -14.24
N ASP A 16 -17.74 -4.78 -13.14
CA ASP A 16 -16.50 -4.50 -12.42
C ASP A 16 -15.86 -5.74 -11.75
N TYR A 17 -16.64 -6.80 -11.53
CA TYR A 17 -16.17 -8.05 -10.93
C TYR A 17 -15.68 -9.07 -11.95
N ARG A 18 -15.83 -8.79 -13.25
CA ARG A 18 -15.32 -9.63 -14.32
C ARG A 18 -13.92 -9.21 -14.69
N SER A 19 -13.10 -10.18 -15.13
CA SER A 19 -11.75 -9.88 -15.62
C SER A 19 -10.93 -9.04 -14.63
N LEU A 20 -10.65 -9.62 -13.45
CA LEU A 20 -10.02 -8.93 -12.33
C LEU A 20 -8.51 -8.68 -12.52
N ARG A 21 -8.07 -8.37 -13.74
CA ARG A 21 -6.68 -7.94 -13.98
C ARG A 21 -6.51 -6.50 -13.50
N ASP A 22 -5.57 -6.27 -12.60
CA ASP A 22 -5.35 -4.94 -12.01
C ASP A 22 -5.11 -3.85 -13.08
N GLN A 23 -4.45 -4.19 -14.20
CA GLN A 23 -4.24 -3.27 -15.33
C GLN A 23 -5.55 -2.86 -16.02
N GLU A 24 -6.50 -3.78 -16.15
CA GLU A 24 -7.82 -3.49 -16.73
C GLU A 24 -8.66 -2.66 -15.76
N LEU A 25 -8.57 -2.93 -14.46
CA LEU A 25 -9.24 -2.16 -13.42
C LEU A 25 -8.79 -0.69 -13.41
N LEU A 26 -7.50 -0.43 -13.66
CA LEU A 26 -6.95 0.93 -13.79
C LEU A 26 -7.59 1.74 -14.93
N GLN A 27 -8.07 1.08 -15.97
CA GLN A 27 -8.63 1.73 -17.17
C GLN A 27 -10.16 1.92 -17.09
N ARG A 28 -10.83 1.38 -16.07
CA ARG A 28 -12.28 1.46 -15.95
C ARG A 28 -12.72 2.85 -15.55
N ALA A 29 -13.54 3.46 -16.40
CA ALA A 29 -14.11 4.77 -16.16
C ALA A 29 -15.12 4.74 -14.99
N ASP A 30 -15.26 5.87 -14.29
CA ASP A 30 -16.38 6.10 -13.41
C ASP A 30 -17.64 6.27 -14.27
N PRO A 31 -18.68 5.41 -14.12
CA PRO A 31 -19.92 5.53 -14.89
C PRO A 31 -20.65 6.85 -14.66
N LEU A 32 -20.48 7.46 -13.47
CA LEU A 32 -21.14 8.71 -13.08
C LEU A 32 -20.32 9.95 -13.49
N ASN A 33 -19.00 9.80 -13.67
CA ASN A 33 -18.12 10.89 -14.09
C ASN A 33 -16.99 10.38 -15.00
N PRO A 34 -17.25 10.11 -16.27
CA PRO A 34 -16.26 9.60 -17.23
C PRO A 34 -15.04 10.52 -17.41
N ALA A 35 -15.19 11.82 -17.16
CA ALA A 35 -14.09 12.80 -17.25
C ALA A 35 -13.13 12.73 -16.05
N ALA A 36 -13.56 12.17 -14.92
CA ALA A 36 -12.73 11.94 -13.73
C ALA A 36 -12.09 10.54 -13.74
N HIS A 37 -11.77 10.01 -14.91
CA HIS A 37 -11.26 8.66 -15.11
C HIS A 37 -10.00 8.38 -14.29
N ARG A 38 -10.15 7.71 -13.15
CA ARG A 38 -9.07 7.37 -12.21
C ARG A 38 -8.91 5.87 -12.00
N GLY A 39 -9.79 5.07 -12.63
CA GLY A 39 -9.83 3.64 -12.46
C GLY A 39 -10.41 3.19 -11.11
N VAL A 40 -10.51 1.89 -10.97
CA VAL A 40 -10.97 1.21 -9.77
C VAL A 40 -9.91 0.23 -9.28
N PHE A 41 -10.13 -0.31 -8.09
CA PHE A 41 -9.35 -1.43 -7.55
C PHE A 41 -10.28 -2.42 -6.86
N MET A 42 -9.80 -3.65 -6.68
CA MET A 42 -10.56 -4.73 -6.07
C MET A 42 -10.04 -5.07 -4.68
N ALA A 43 -10.91 -4.94 -3.68
CA ALA A 43 -10.69 -5.45 -2.33
C ALA A 43 -11.24 -6.89 -2.23
N GLU A 44 -10.40 -7.84 -1.81
CA GLU A 44 -10.75 -9.26 -1.69
C GLU A 44 -10.64 -9.72 -0.23
N GLY A 45 -11.70 -10.32 0.26
CA GLY A 45 -11.81 -10.88 1.60
C GLY A 45 -12.35 -9.89 2.63
N GLU A 46 -13.05 -10.44 3.64
CA GLU A 46 -13.81 -9.67 4.63
C GLU A 46 -12.99 -8.56 5.30
N LEU A 47 -11.77 -8.87 5.77
CA LEU A 47 -10.95 -7.88 6.48
C LEU A 47 -10.54 -6.71 5.60
N VAL A 48 -10.17 -6.98 4.33
CA VAL A 48 -9.79 -5.92 3.38
C VAL A 48 -11.00 -5.07 3.03
N VAL A 49 -12.16 -5.69 2.82
CA VAL A 49 -13.42 -4.98 2.53
C VAL A 49 -13.86 -4.12 3.71
N ARG A 50 -13.76 -4.61 4.95
CA ARG A 50 -14.05 -3.81 6.15
C ARG A 50 -13.10 -2.60 6.27
N ARG A 51 -11.84 -2.75 5.92
CA ARG A 51 -10.87 -1.65 5.89
C ARG A 51 -11.16 -0.66 4.77
N LEU A 52 -11.56 -1.13 3.59
CA LEU A 52 -12.00 -0.25 2.51
C LEU A 52 -13.18 0.63 2.95
N ALA A 53 -14.19 0.04 3.57
CA ALA A 53 -15.35 0.78 4.05
C ALA A 53 -15.04 1.84 5.13
N GLY A 54 -13.94 1.66 5.87
CA GLY A 54 -13.44 2.63 6.86
C GLY A 54 -12.28 3.51 6.38
N SER A 55 -11.95 3.45 5.08
CA SER A 55 -10.82 4.18 4.49
C SER A 55 -11.28 5.48 3.81
N PRO A 56 -10.38 6.37 3.41
CA PRO A 56 -10.71 7.55 2.62
C PRO A 56 -11.10 7.24 1.17
N PHE A 57 -10.97 5.99 0.70
CA PHE A 57 -11.37 5.59 -0.64
C PHE A 57 -12.88 5.37 -0.72
N ALA A 58 -13.49 5.83 -1.80
CA ALA A 58 -14.91 5.60 -2.04
C ALA A 58 -15.18 4.11 -2.33
N LEU A 59 -16.19 3.55 -1.67
CA LEU A 59 -16.68 2.20 -1.90
C LEU A 59 -17.79 2.26 -2.96
N ARG A 60 -17.53 1.68 -4.14
CA ARG A 60 -18.50 1.70 -5.26
C ARG A 60 -19.58 0.64 -5.10
N SER A 61 -19.21 -0.58 -4.77
CA SER A 61 -20.14 -1.71 -4.64
C SER A 61 -19.50 -2.88 -3.88
N LEU A 62 -20.35 -3.83 -3.43
CA LEU A 62 -19.94 -5.12 -2.89
C LEU A 62 -20.49 -6.27 -3.73
N LEU A 63 -19.77 -7.38 -3.80
CA LEU A 63 -20.25 -8.68 -4.28
C LEU A 63 -20.00 -9.72 -3.20
N LEU A 64 -21.08 -10.34 -2.70
CA LEU A 64 -21.06 -11.29 -1.60
C LEU A 64 -21.64 -12.63 -2.03
N ALA A 65 -21.03 -13.71 -1.57
CA ALA A 65 -21.73 -14.99 -1.52
C ALA A 65 -22.89 -14.91 -0.50
N GLU A 66 -24.01 -15.60 -0.75
CA GLU A 66 -25.17 -15.61 0.13
C GLU A 66 -24.81 -15.92 1.59
N SER A 67 -23.91 -16.88 1.79
CA SER A 67 -23.43 -17.27 3.13
C SER A 67 -22.65 -16.17 3.87
N ARG A 68 -22.30 -15.07 3.19
CA ARG A 68 -21.55 -13.95 3.76
C ARG A 68 -22.39 -12.75 4.14
N VAL A 69 -23.66 -12.74 3.76
CA VAL A 69 -24.56 -11.63 4.07
C VAL A 69 -24.72 -11.46 5.59
N GLU A 70 -25.02 -12.56 6.30
CA GLU A 70 -25.22 -12.51 7.75
C GLU A 70 -23.93 -12.15 8.52
N PRO A 71 -22.75 -12.77 8.26
CA PRO A 71 -21.49 -12.35 8.88
C PRO A 71 -21.08 -10.89 8.62
N MET A 72 -21.57 -10.28 7.54
CA MET A 72 -21.27 -8.91 7.15
C MET A 72 -22.36 -7.90 7.53
N ARG A 73 -23.45 -8.33 8.18
CA ARG A 73 -24.63 -7.49 8.51
C ARG A 73 -24.25 -6.19 9.18
N ASP A 74 -23.36 -6.23 10.17
CA ASP A 74 -22.90 -5.05 10.91
C ASP A 74 -22.22 -4.01 10.03
N LEU A 75 -21.50 -4.45 8.97
CA LEU A 75 -20.94 -3.55 7.97
C LEU A 75 -22.04 -3.02 7.05
N LEU A 76 -22.90 -3.90 6.53
CA LEU A 76 -23.94 -3.54 5.57
C LEU A 76 -24.90 -2.46 6.13
N GLU A 77 -25.23 -2.52 7.42
CA GLU A 77 -26.09 -1.55 8.09
C GLU A 77 -25.46 -0.14 8.17
N ARG A 78 -24.13 -0.07 8.18
CA ARG A 78 -23.37 1.21 8.27
C ARG A 78 -23.01 1.81 6.92
N LEU A 79 -23.15 1.07 5.82
CA LEU A 79 -22.81 1.58 4.50
C LEU A 79 -23.81 2.65 4.02
N PRO A 80 -23.34 3.62 3.22
CA PRO A 80 -24.24 4.57 2.57
C PRO A 80 -25.31 3.86 1.72
N PRO A 81 -26.58 4.29 1.72
CA PRO A 81 -27.65 3.65 0.94
C PRO A 81 -27.41 3.59 -0.56
N VAL A 82 -26.53 4.43 -1.07
CA VAL A 82 -26.16 4.50 -2.49
C VAL A 82 -25.26 3.34 -2.92
N VAL A 83 -24.60 2.63 -2.00
CA VAL A 83 -23.69 1.53 -2.30
C VAL A 83 -24.48 0.23 -2.52
N PRO A 84 -24.56 -0.32 -3.75
CA PRO A 84 -25.24 -1.58 -4.00
C PRO A 84 -24.45 -2.77 -3.47
N VAL A 85 -25.17 -3.75 -2.93
CA VAL A 85 -24.63 -5.03 -2.46
C VAL A 85 -25.20 -6.14 -3.35
N PHE A 86 -24.38 -6.64 -4.25
CA PHE A 86 -24.72 -7.77 -5.11
C PHE A 86 -24.55 -9.08 -4.35
N VAL A 87 -25.53 -9.97 -4.44
CA VAL A 87 -25.53 -11.24 -3.72
C VAL A 87 -25.83 -12.37 -4.69
N ALA A 88 -25.03 -13.43 -4.63
CA ALA A 88 -25.20 -14.63 -5.45
C ALA A 88 -24.75 -15.89 -4.69
N PRO A 89 -25.18 -17.11 -5.11
CA PRO A 89 -24.59 -18.35 -4.65
C PRO A 89 -23.07 -18.39 -4.87
N GLN A 90 -22.33 -19.10 -4.01
CA GLN A 90 -20.85 -19.14 -4.07
C GLN A 90 -20.30 -19.58 -5.44
N ASN A 91 -20.94 -20.57 -6.07
CA ASN A 91 -20.53 -21.03 -7.39
C ASN A 91 -20.73 -19.94 -8.46
N VAL A 92 -21.80 -19.17 -8.38
CA VAL A 92 -22.05 -18.03 -9.29
C VAL A 92 -21.03 -16.91 -9.06
N VAL A 93 -20.68 -16.61 -7.81
CA VAL A 93 -19.59 -15.65 -7.51
C VAL A 93 -18.28 -16.11 -8.15
N ASN A 94 -17.93 -17.40 -8.05
CA ASN A 94 -16.72 -17.95 -8.68
C ASN A 94 -16.74 -17.82 -10.22
N GLU A 95 -17.89 -18.04 -10.83
CA GLU A 95 -18.06 -17.89 -12.29
C GLU A 95 -17.92 -16.43 -12.72
N ILE A 96 -18.50 -15.48 -11.98
CA ILE A 96 -18.40 -14.03 -12.25
C ILE A 96 -16.92 -13.60 -12.27
N ILE A 97 -16.14 -14.02 -11.27
CA ILE A 97 -14.74 -13.59 -11.11
C ILE A 97 -13.74 -14.44 -11.91
N GLY A 98 -14.15 -15.61 -12.38
CA GLY A 98 -13.33 -16.53 -13.20
C GLY A 98 -12.37 -17.43 -12.43
N PHE A 99 -12.49 -17.50 -11.10
CA PHE A 99 -11.68 -18.42 -10.25
C PHE A 99 -12.37 -18.74 -8.92
N ASN A 100 -11.91 -19.79 -8.24
CA ASN A 100 -12.47 -20.16 -6.93
C ASN A 100 -11.99 -19.22 -5.82
N ILE A 101 -12.89 -18.41 -5.31
CA ILE A 101 -12.64 -17.55 -4.14
C ILE A 101 -13.13 -18.24 -2.85
N HIS A 102 -12.22 -18.51 -1.94
CA HIS A 102 -12.57 -19.20 -0.69
C HIS A 102 -13.46 -18.40 0.26
N ARG A 103 -13.43 -17.08 0.19
CA ARG A 103 -14.11 -16.22 1.18
C ARG A 103 -15.39 -15.56 0.68
N GLY A 104 -15.68 -15.56 -0.61
CA GLY A 104 -16.92 -15.04 -1.20
C GLY A 104 -17.26 -13.59 -0.82
N VAL A 105 -16.25 -12.74 -0.60
CA VAL A 105 -16.42 -11.33 -0.24
C VAL A 105 -15.49 -10.49 -1.10
N LEU A 106 -16.07 -9.63 -1.92
CA LEU A 106 -15.35 -8.68 -2.78
C LEU A 106 -16.00 -7.30 -2.68
N ALA A 107 -15.20 -6.27 -2.94
CA ALA A 107 -15.67 -4.92 -3.07
C ALA A 107 -14.86 -4.16 -4.11
N VAL A 108 -15.50 -3.27 -4.84
CA VAL A 108 -14.88 -2.33 -5.77
C VAL A 108 -14.65 -1.01 -5.05
N GLY A 109 -13.41 -0.58 -4.98
CA GLY A 109 -13.00 0.74 -4.50
C GLY A 109 -12.67 1.67 -5.66
N GLU A 110 -12.94 2.95 -5.50
CA GLU A 110 -12.57 3.99 -6.47
C GLU A 110 -11.21 4.57 -6.12
N ARG A 111 -10.36 4.72 -7.13
CA ARG A 111 -9.08 5.42 -6.96
C ARG A 111 -9.36 6.90 -6.78
N GLY A 112 -8.97 7.44 -5.66
CA GLY A 112 -9.02 8.87 -5.40
C GLY A 112 -8.12 9.68 -6.33
N GLY A 113 -8.20 11.01 -6.22
CA GLY A 113 -7.23 11.91 -6.84
C GLY A 113 -5.81 11.72 -6.30
N PRO A 114 -4.81 12.33 -6.96
CA PRO A 114 -3.47 12.39 -6.42
C PRO A 114 -3.53 13.03 -5.03
N ALA A 115 -2.80 12.42 -4.09
CA ALA A 115 -2.69 13.00 -2.77
C ALA A 115 -1.88 14.30 -2.83
N ASP A 116 -2.23 15.29 -2.03
CA ASP A 116 -1.45 16.51 -1.88
C ASP A 116 -0.12 16.19 -1.19
N LEU A 117 0.98 16.22 -1.96
CA LEU A 117 2.31 15.94 -1.46
C LEU A 117 2.72 16.96 -0.38
N GLY A 118 2.39 18.24 -0.54
CA GLY A 118 2.69 19.27 0.45
C GLY A 118 2.03 18.97 1.80
N ALA A 119 0.75 18.61 1.79
CA ALA A 119 0.02 18.20 2.99
C ALA A 119 0.63 16.93 3.63
N LEU A 120 1.06 15.96 2.81
CA LEU A 120 1.75 14.78 3.33
C LEU A 120 3.10 15.12 3.93
N LEU A 121 3.92 15.94 3.26
CA LEU A 121 5.21 16.38 3.78
C LEU A 121 5.09 17.28 5.03
N ALA A 122 3.95 17.89 5.29
CA ALA A 122 3.70 18.64 6.53
C ALA A 122 3.46 17.72 7.76
N ARG A 123 3.22 16.42 7.57
CA ARG A 123 3.03 15.46 8.67
C ARG A 123 4.33 15.28 9.47
N ARG A 124 4.19 14.84 10.73
CA ARG A 124 5.37 14.63 11.60
C ARG A 124 6.31 13.52 11.11
N GLY A 125 5.79 12.51 10.39
CA GLY A 125 6.56 11.35 9.96
C GLY A 125 6.69 10.27 11.05
N PRO A 126 7.51 9.24 10.87
CA PRO A 126 8.49 9.09 9.80
C PRO A 126 7.87 8.85 8.43
N PHE A 127 8.69 9.05 7.40
CA PHE A 127 8.35 8.76 6.03
C PHE A 127 9.09 7.49 5.58
N VAL A 128 8.44 6.67 4.77
CA VAL A 128 9.07 5.52 4.10
C VAL A 128 8.99 5.77 2.59
N VAL A 129 10.12 5.88 1.93
CA VAL A 129 10.22 6.18 0.50
C VAL A 129 10.70 4.94 -0.23
N LEU A 130 9.93 4.50 -1.22
CA LEU A 130 10.19 3.27 -1.97
C LEU A 130 10.63 3.61 -3.39
N GLU A 131 11.89 3.30 -3.71
CA GLU A 131 12.42 3.49 -5.05
C GLU A 131 12.27 2.21 -5.86
N ASP A 132 11.40 2.27 -6.90
CA ASP A 132 11.24 1.28 -7.96
C ASP A 132 10.98 -0.18 -7.50
N LEU A 133 10.42 -0.37 -6.31
CA LEU A 133 10.02 -1.70 -5.85
C LEU A 133 8.89 -2.23 -6.74
N CYS A 134 9.13 -3.36 -7.41
CA CYS A 134 8.17 -3.98 -8.31
C CYS A 134 7.40 -5.15 -7.69
N ASN A 135 7.91 -5.73 -6.59
CA ASN A 135 7.29 -6.89 -5.95
C ASN A 135 6.14 -6.46 -5.04
N HIS A 136 4.92 -6.87 -5.41
CA HIS A 136 3.69 -6.56 -4.68
C HIS A 136 3.65 -7.15 -3.26
N ASP A 137 4.35 -8.28 -3.01
CA ASP A 137 4.44 -8.86 -1.67
C ASP A 137 5.24 -7.95 -0.75
N ASN A 138 6.34 -7.40 -1.22
CA ASN A 138 7.16 -6.46 -0.46
C ASN A 138 6.43 -5.14 -0.22
N ILE A 139 5.76 -4.60 -1.24
CA ILE A 139 4.90 -3.41 -1.07
C ILE A 139 3.86 -3.67 0.04
N GLY A 140 3.09 -4.76 -0.08
CA GLY A 140 2.07 -5.11 0.91
C GLY A 140 2.65 -5.29 2.32
N ALA A 141 3.78 -5.97 2.45
CA ALA A 141 4.46 -6.17 3.73
C ALA A 141 4.96 -4.86 4.34
N ILE A 142 5.52 -3.95 3.55
CA ILE A 142 5.97 -2.64 4.01
C ILE A 142 4.79 -1.82 4.54
N PHE A 143 3.67 -1.74 3.80
CA PHE A 143 2.47 -1.04 4.29
C PHE A 143 1.94 -1.63 5.60
N ARG A 144 1.97 -2.96 5.74
CA ARG A 144 1.59 -3.63 6.98
C ARG A 144 2.54 -3.29 8.13
N ASN A 145 3.84 -3.28 7.88
CA ASN A 145 4.87 -2.90 8.86
C ASN A 145 4.71 -1.43 9.29
N CYS A 146 4.48 -0.53 8.34
CA CYS A 146 4.22 0.88 8.61
C CYS A 146 3.00 1.06 9.53
N ALA A 147 1.90 0.37 9.25
CA ALA A 147 0.70 0.42 10.07
C ALA A 147 0.93 -0.16 11.48
N ALA A 148 1.66 -1.28 11.58
CA ALA A 148 1.88 -1.98 12.84
C ALA A 148 2.85 -1.24 13.78
N LEU A 149 3.90 -0.63 13.23
CA LEU A 149 4.97 0.02 13.99
C LEU A 149 4.70 1.50 14.21
N GLY A 150 4.22 2.22 13.19
CA GLY A 150 4.06 3.67 13.24
C GLY A 150 2.61 4.16 13.29
N GLY A 151 1.64 3.27 13.18
CA GLY A 151 0.22 3.62 13.25
C GLY A 151 -0.16 4.71 12.23
N ALA A 152 -0.89 5.71 12.69
CA ALA A 152 -1.31 6.84 11.85
C ALA A 152 -0.18 7.86 11.57
N GLY A 153 0.99 7.71 12.19
CA GLY A 153 2.11 8.65 12.06
C GLY A 153 2.91 8.50 10.77
N VAL A 154 3.04 7.27 10.25
CA VAL A 154 3.87 6.98 9.08
C VAL A 154 3.18 7.41 7.79
N THR A 155 3.98 7.88 6.83
CA THR A 155 3.56 8.18 5.46
C THR A 155 4.46 7.41 4.48
N VAL A 156 3.88 6.76 3.48
CA VAL A 156 4.64 6.04 2.45
C VAL A 156 4.65 6.85 1.15
N LEU A 157 5.82 7.01 0.54
CA LEU A 157 5.99 7.71 -0.72
C LEU A 157 6.64 6.79 -1.75
N LEU A 158 6.12 6.80 -2.96
CA LEU A 158 6.47 5.85 -4.01
C LEU A 158 7.14 6.58 -5.15
N SER A 159 8.29 6.10 -5.63
CA SER A 159 8.84 6.58 -6.90
C SER A 159 7.89 6.25 -8.07
N PRO A 160 8.06 6.87 -9.25
CA PRO A 160 7.13 6.69 -10.36
C PRO A 160 6.97 5.23 -10.82
N ARG A 161 8.02 4.41 -10.74
CA ARG A 161 8.02 3.01 -11.20
C ARG A 161 7.71 1.99 -10.10
N THR A 162 7.54 2.43 -8.86
CA THR A 162 7.15 1.53 -7.76
C THR A 162 5.78 0.91 -8.04
N ALA A 163 5.62 -0.39 -7.77
CA ALA A 163 4.37 -1.10 -7.94
C ALA A 163 3.24 -0.47 -7.12
N ASP A 164 2.02 -0.65 -7.60
CA ASP A 164 0.85 0.00 -7.03
C ASP A 164 0.37 -0.71 -5.76
N PRO A 165 0.24 -0.01 -4.63
CA PRO A 165 -0.23 -0.60 -3.37
C PRO A 165 -1.70 -1.02 -3.41
N LEU A 166 -2.50 -0.53 -4.35
CA LEU A 166 -3.91 -0.90 -4.51
C LEU A 166 -4.12 -2.15 -5.39
N TYR A 167 -3.07 -2.77 -5.92
CA TYR A 167 -3.20 -4.07 -6.58
C TYR A 167 -3.65 -5.14 -5.57
N ARG A 168 -4.51 -6.05 -6.03
CA ARG A 168 -5.11 -7.10 -5.19
C ARG A 168 -4.09 -7.84 -4.33
N LYS A 169 -2.92 -8.15 -4.91
CA LYS A 169 -1.84 -8.85 -4.19
C LYS A 169 -1.30 -8.02 -3.04
N SER A 170 -1.00 -6.73 -3.28
CA SER A 170 -0.52 -5.79 -2.24
C SER A 170 -1.58 -5.58 -1.16
N LEU A 171 -2.84 -5.39 -1.54
CA LEU A 171 -3.96 -5.25 -0.59
C LEU A 171 -4.11 -6.46 0.30
N ARG A 172 -4.01 -7.68 -0.27
CA ARG A 172 -4.10 -8.93 0.48
C ARG A 172 -2.94 -9.10 1.45
N VAL A 173 -1.70 -8.90 1.00
CA VAL A 173 -0.49 -9.04 1.84
C VAL A 173 -0.45 -7.98 2.93
N SER A 174 -0.82 -6.74 2.62
CA SER A 174 -0.96 -5.68 3.61
C SER A 174 -2.16 -5.89 4.54
N MET A 175 -2.97 -6.91 4.30
CA MET A 175 -4.27 -7.11 4.97
C MET A 175 -5.19 -5.88 4.83
N GLY A 176 -5.03 -5.06 3.77
CA GLY A 176 -5.76 -3.82 3.53
C GLY A 176 -5.18 -2.58 4.22
N HIS A 177 -4.01 -2.66 4.87
CA HIS A 177 -3.38 -1.47 5.47
C HIS A 177 -2.94 -0.43 4.43
N ALA A 178 -2.71 -0.82 3.18
CA ALA A 178 -2.47 0.12 2.08
C ALA A 178 -3.67 1.06 1.79
N LEU A 179 -4.85 0.76 2.33
CA LEU A 179 -6.03 1.62 2.29
C LEU A 179 -6.07 2.67 3.41
N LEU A 180 -5.28 2.48 4.47
CA LEU A 180 -5.34 3.27 5.70
C LEU A 180 -4.08 4.11 5.93
N VAL A 181 -2.91 3.57 5.59
CA VAL A 181 -1.64 4.30 5.68
C VAL A 181 -1.61 5.38 4.60
N PRO A 182 -1.40 6.65 4.94
CA PRO A 182 -1.29 7.71 3.94
C PRO A 182 -0.13 7.46 2.99
N TRP A 183 -0.37 7.63 1.69
CA TRP A 183 0.67 7.48 0.69
C TRP A 183 0.42 8.37 -0.54
N ALA A 184 1.52 8.65 -1.27
CA ALA A 184 1.48 9.32 -2.56
C ALA A 184 2.53 8.74 -3.50
N ARG A 185 2.31 8.92 -4.80
CA ARG A 185 3.32 8.69 -5.84
C ARG A 185 4.01 10.00 -6.16
N LEU A 186 5.33 10.00 -6.14
CA LEU A 186 6.17 11.12 -6.53
C LEU A 186 6.22 11.19 -8.07
N GLU A 187 6.02 12.36 -8.63
CA GLU A 187 6.03 12.51 -10.09
C GLU A 187 7.45 12.61 -10.65
N LYS A 188 8.33 13.30 -9.94
CA LYS A 188 9.72 13.53 -10.34
C LYS A 188 10.67 12.81 -9.39
N TRP A 189 11.48 11.91 -9.94
CA TRP A 189 12.39 11.11 -9.14
C TRP A 189 13.81 11.15 -9.75
N PRO A 190 14.87 11.37 -8.96
CA PRO A 190 14.86 11.57 -7.48
C PRO A 190 14.71 13.03 -7.03
N ASP A 191 14.39 13.96 -7.94
CA ASP A 191 14.33 15.41 -7.67
C ASP A 191 13.39 15.76 -6.51
N ALA A 192 12.30 14.98 -6.33
CA ALA A 192 11.39 15.14 -5.20
C ALA A 192 12.08 15.08 -3.82
N LEU A 193 13.26 14.47 -3.70
CA LEU A 193 14.01 14.44 -2.44
C LEU A 193 14.48 15.84 -2.00
N HIS A 194 14.58 16.81 -2.91
CA HIS A 194 14.85 18.20 -2.54
C HIS A 194 13.69 18.85 -1.78
N GLU A 195 12.44 18.43 -2.06
CA GLU A 195 11.25 18.89 -1.33
C GLU A 195 11.27 18.39 0.12
N PHE A 196 11.78 17.18 0.36
CA PHE A 196 11.96 16.66 1.73
C PHE A 196 12.92 17.53 2.54
N ARG A 197 14.07 17.87 1.93
CA ARG A 197 15.06 18.73 2.56
C ARG A 197 14.51 20.13 2.85
N ALA A 198 13.77 20.71 1.89
CA ALA A 198 13.08 21.99 2.06
C ALA A 198 12.02 21.95 3.18
N ALA A 199 11.39 20.79 3.37
CA ALA A 199 10.44 20.54 4.46
C ALA A 199 11.11 20.19 5.81
N GLY A 200 12.45 20.22 5.91
CA GLY A 200 13.20 19.86 7.10
C GLY A 200 13.17 18.36 7.45
N ILE A 201 13.01 17.50 6.44
CA ILE A 201 13.00 16.05 6.57
C ILE A 201 14.38 15.53 6.17
N ARG A 202 15.02 14.80 7.09
CA ARG A 202 16.32 14.16 6.84
C ARG A 202 16.14 12.85 6.11
N VAL A 203 16.83 12.66 4.99
CA VAL A 203 16.73 11.45 4.16
C VAL A 203 17.81 10.46 4.52
N LEU A 204 17.43 9.30 5.01
CA LEU A 204 18.29 8.18 5.39
C LEU A 204 18.21 7.09 4.33
N ALA A 205 19.26 6.90 3.54
CA ALA A 205 19.32 5.90 2.48
C ALA A 205 19.76 4.54 3.04
N MET A 206 18.89 3.53 3.00
CA MET A 206 19.20 2.17 3.43
C MET A 206 20.05 1.47 2.38
N THR A 207 21.31 1.17 2.73
CA THR A 207 22.25 0.47 1.86
C THR A 207 23.31 -0.28 2.68
N PRO A 208 23.68 -1.53 2.33
CA PRO A 208 24.61 -2.35 3.09
C PRO A 208 26.08 -1.90 3.00
N GLY A 209 26.41 -0.86 2.25
CA GLY A 209 27.79 -0.42 2.02
C GLY A 209 28.59 -0.10 3.30
N ALA A 210 29.91 -0.31 3.25
CA ALA A 210 30.81 -0.08 4.40
C ALA A 210 30.83 1.38 4.91
N ALA A 211 30.51 2.34 4.05
CA ALA A 211 30.38 3.75 4.41
C ALA A 211 29.06 4.10 5.12
N SER A 212 28.15 3.13 5.31
CA SER A 212 26.88 3.32 5.99
C SER A 212 27.04 3.14 7.49
N ARG A 213 26.34 3.96 8.28
CA ARG A 213 26.27 3.83 9.74
C ARG A 213 25.18 2.85 10.16
N ASP A 214 25.31 2.20 11.31
CA ASP A 214 24.23 1.38 11.85
C ASP A 214 23.01 2.25 12.14
N VAL A 215 21.83 1.79 11.70
CA VAL A 215 20.56 2.52 11.85
C VAL A 215 20.21 2.79 13.32
N ARG A 216 20.63 1.93 14.24
CA ARG A 216 20.40 2.09 15.70
C ARG A 216 21.23 3.23 16.28
N GLU A 217 22.47 3.41 15.80
CA GLU A 217 23.32 4.54 16.21
C GLU A 217 22.73 5.87 15.74
N VAL A 218 22.27 5.90 14.48
CA VAL A 218 21.61 7.08 13.91
C VAL A 218 20.33 7.40 14.69
N ALA A 219 19.52 6.37 14.97
CA ALA A 219 18.27 6.51 15.74
C ALA A 219 18.52 7.02 17.16
N ALA A 220 19.58 6.54 17.85
CA ALA A 220 19.95 7.04 19.17
C ALA A 220 20.26 8.54 19.14
N GLY A 221 21.00 9.01 18.13
CA GLY A 221 21.28 10.44 17.96
C GLY A 221 20.03 11.31 17.63
N LEU A 222 18.98 10.72 17.10
CA LEU A 222 17.73 11.41 16.78
C LEU A 222 16.81 11.58 18.01
N ARG A 223 16.95 10.75 19.04
CA ARG A 223 16.17 10.87 20.29
C ARG A 223 16.45 12.17 21.04
N ASP A 224 17.71 12.61 21.02
CA ASP A 224 18.12 13.86 21.67
C ASP A 224 17.74 15.10 20.86
N ARG A 225 17.56 14.93 19.57
CA ARG A 225 17.15 15.98 18.62
C ARG A 225 16.08 15.45 17.69
N PRO A 226 14.80 15.42 18.11
CA PRO A 226 13.72 14.91 17.30
C PRO A 226 13.67 15.60 15.93
N SER A 227 14.07 14.90 14.90
CA SER A 227 14.03 15.36 13.53
C SER A 227 13.11 14.45 12.72
N ARG A 228 12.43 15.06 11.77
CA ARG A 228 11.61 14.32 10.82
C ARG A 228 12.52 13.55 9.88
N VAL A 229 12.27 12.27 9.71
CA VAL A 229 13.12 11.38 8.91
C VAL A 229 12.33 10.71 7.80
N ALA A 230 12.99 10.50 6.67
CA ALA A 230 12.54 9.67 5.57
C ALA A 230 13.52 8.50 5.38
N LEU A 231 13.04 7.28 5.55
CA LEU A 231 13.78 6.07 5.27
C LEU A 231 13.61 5.71 3.80
N LEU A 232 14.68 5.77 3.02
CA LEU A 232 14.69 5.48 1.60
C LEU A 232 15.14 4.04 1.36
N LEU A 233 14.33 3.27 0.65
CA LEU A 233 14.49 1.84 0.36
C LEU A 233 14.49 1.62 -1.15
N GLY A 234 15.47 0.90 -1.66
CA GLY A 234 15.63 0.59 -3.08
C GLY A 234 15.16 -0.81 -3.46
N THR A 235 15.35 -1.14 -4.74
CA THR A 235 14.98 -2.43 -5.31
C THR A 235 15.76 -3.60 -4.73
N GLU A 236 15.20 -4.80 -4.85
CA GLU A 236 15.91 -6.05 -4.61
C GLU A 236 16.96 -6.26 -5.71
N GLY A 237 18.20 -6.48 -5.33
CA GLY A 237 19.33 -6.68 -6.25
C GLY A 237 20.15 -5.39 -6.44
N GLU A 238 19.67 -4.43 -7.23
CA GLU A 238 20.44 -3.21 -7.53
C GLU A 238 20.44 -2.20 -6.38
N GLY A 239 19.45 -2.26 -5.49
CA GLY A 239 19.32 -1.33 -4.37
C GLY A 239 18.83 0.05 -4.81
N LEU A 240 19.38 1.08 -4.18
CA LEU A 240 19.09 2.49 -4.49
C LEU A 240 19.93 3.00 -5.67
N SER A 241 19.34 3.84 -6.51
CA SER A 241 20.08 4.48 -7.59
C SER A 241 21.22 5.38 -7.07
N ALA A 242 22.26 5.55 -7.90
CA ALA A 242 23.39 6.42 -7.56
C ALA A 242 22.93 7.87 -7.29
N GLN A 243 21.91 8.35 -8.02
CA GLN A 243 21.36 9.69 -7.84
C GLN A 243 20.63 9.82 -6.50
N ALA A 244 19.80 8.83 -6.12
CA ALA A 244 19.12 8.80 -4.83
C ALA A 244 20.11 8.75 -3.67
N LEU A 245 21.18 7.91 -3.78
CA LEU A 245 22.25 7.84 -2.81
C LEU A 245 23.05 9.14 -2.68
N ALA A 246 23.24 9.88 -3.75
CA ALA A 246 23.94 11.18 -3.74
C ALA A 246 23.08 12.30 -3.14
N THR A 247 21.75 12.17 -3.24
CA THR A 247 20.80 13.16 -2.70
C THR A 247 20.48 12.91 -1.22
N ALA A 248 20.65 11.70 -0.73
CA ALA A 248 20.41 11.36 0.68
C ALA A 248 21.36 12.12 1.61
N ASP A 249 20.87 12.45 2.82
CA ASP A 249 21.66 13.15 3.84
C ASP A 249 22.60 12.20 4.57
N GLU A 250 22.24 10.92 4.68
CA GLU A 250 23.04 9.90 5.33
C GLU A 250 22.73 8.51 4.78
N ARG A 251 23.75 7.65 4.73
CA ARG A 251 23.61 6.22 4.42
C ARG A 251 23.54 5.42 5.70
N VAL A 252 22.55 4.55 5.78
CA VAL A 252 22.32 3.70 6.96
C VAL A 252 22.25 2.23 6.56
N ARG A 253 22.66 1.36 7.47
CA ARG A 253 22.57 -0.10 7.30
C ARG A 253 22.06 -0.77 8.56
N ILE A 254 21.69 -2.02 8.42
CA ILE A 254 21.49 -2.95 9.54
C ILE A 254 22.75 -3.78 9.63
N ASP A 255 23.46 -3.71 10.77
CA ASP A 255 24.64 -4.54 10.99
C ASP A 255 24.23 -6.01 11.08
N MET A 256 24.87 -6.82 10.25
CA MET A 256 24.69 -8.26 10.20
C MET A 256 25.97 -8.95 10.68
N PRO A 257 25.91 -9.80 11.73
CA PRO A 257 27.08 -10.52 12.20
C PRO A 257 27.50 -11.59 11.19
N PRO A 258 28.78 -11.98 11.17
CA PRO A 258 29.21 -13.11 10.37
C PRO A 258 28.52 -14.41 10.82
N GLY A 259 28.12 -15.21 9.85
CA GLY A 259 27.56 -16.53 10.07
C GLY A 259 28.59 -17.56 10.54
N PRO A 260 28.19 -18.83 10.74
CA PRO A 260 29.08 -19.90 11.25
C PRO A 260 30.33 -20.15 10.38
N THR A 261 30.24 -19.80 9.09
CA THR A 261 31.36 -19.93 8.12
C THR A 261 32.24 -18.67 8.05
N GLY A 262 31.95 -17.63 8.82
CA GLY A 262 32.60 -16.32 8.73
C GLY A 262 32.02 -15.43 7.62
N ALA A 263 31.12 -15.93 6.77
CA ALA A 263 30.46 -15.14 5.76
C ALA A 263 29.35 -14.26 6.38
N VAL A 264 29.26 -13.02 5.93
CA VAL A 264 28.15 -12.10 6.27
C VAL A 264 27.07 -12.24 5.18
N ALA A 265 25.80 -12.22 5.57
CA ALA A 265 24.72 -12.19 4.60
C ALA A 265 24.78 -10.89 3.77
N ASP A 266 24.59 -11.00 2.45
CA ASP A 266 24.71 -9.85 1.54
C ASP A 266 23.62 -8.79 1.78
N SER A 267 22.40 -9.23 2.13
CA SER A 267 21.26 -8.35 2.36
C SER A 267 20.12 -9.04 3.13
N LEU A 268 19.18 -8.25 3.60
CA LEU A 268 17.88 -8.67 4.09
C LEU A 268 16.81 -8.39 3.03
N ASN A 269 15.71 -9.16 3.05
CA ASN A 269 14.51 -8.78 2.30
C ASN A 269 14.12 -7.33 2.65
N VAL A 270 13.76 -6.54 1.63
CA VAL A 270 13.50 -5.09 1.79
C VAL A 270 12.39 -4.78 2.79
N ALA A 271 11.33 -5.60 2.86
CA ALA A 271 10.25 -5.38 3.82
C ALA A 271 10.69 -5.70 5.26
N VAL A 272 11.60 -6.66 5.44
CA VAL A 272 12.21 -6.96 6.74
C VAL A 272 13.15 -5.84 7.15
N ALA A 273 14.01 -5.38 6.24
CA ALA A 273 14.90 -4.24 6.48
C ALA A 273 14.11 -2.97 6.84
N ALA A 274 13.02 -2.70 6.13
CA ALA A 274 12.10 -1.61 6.44
C ALA A 274 11.53 -1.70 7.86
N ALA A 275 11.10 -2.90 8.28
CA ALA A 275 10.54 -3.10 9.62
C ALA A 275 11.57 -2.86 10.73
N ILE A 276 12.76 -3.41 10.58
CA ILE A 276 13.85 -3.25 11.57
C ILE A 276 14.26 -1.78 11.67
N ALA A 277 14.47 -1.12 10.54
CA ALA A 277 14.87 0.28 10.52
C ALA A 277 13.78 1.21 11.07
N LEU A 278 12.52 0.98 10.69
CA LEU A 278 11.39 1.75 11.19
C LEU A 278 11.22 1.59 12.70
N HIS A 279 11.38 0.35 13.22
CA HIS A 279 11.32 0.09 14.66
C HIS A 279 12.44 0.77 15.43
N ALA A 280 13.64 0.87 14.86
CA ALA A 280 14.76 1.58 15.48
C ALA A 280 14.54 3.10 15.53
N LEU A 281 13.87 3.66 14.51
CA LEU A 281 13.62 5.11 14.34
C LEU A 281 12.41 5.64 15.13
N LEU A 282 11.52 4.76 15.61
CA LEU A 282 10.32 5.08 16.40
C LEU A 282 10.58 4.93 17.89
#